data_f06056c13b16526602e70a671f7a0da1
#
_entry.id   f06056c13b16526602e70a671f7a0da1
#
_cell.length_a   1.000
_cell.length_b   1.000
_cell.length_c   1.000
_cell.angle_alpha   90.00
_cell.angle_beta   90.00
_cell.angle_gamma   90.00
#
_symmetry.space_group_name_H-M   'P 1'
#
loop_
_entity.id
_entity.type
_entity.pdbx_description
1 polymer ?
#
loop_
_entity_poly.entity_id
_entity_poly.type
_entity_poly.pdbx_seq_one_letter_code
_entity_poly.pdbx_strand_id
1 'polypeptide(L)' 'MALVVELDVMLARRKMSVGDFATAVGITPANVAVLKNGRARAIRFATLDSMCRVLDCQPGDILRWTADPPA' A
#
# COMPACT_ATOMS: atom_id res chain seq x y z
N MET A 1 -1.36 -14.01 -8.59
CA MET A 1 -0.43 -13.90 -7.45
C MET A 1 -1.26 -13.90 -6.18
N ALA A 2 -0.82 -14.66 -5.17
CA ALA A 2 -1.55 -14.80 -3.92
C ALA A 2 -1.30 -13.67 -2.92
N LEU A 3 -0.46 -12.71 -3.25
CA LEU A 3 -0.24 -11.52 -2.42
C LEU A 3 -1.30 -10.47 -2.72
N VAL A 4 -1.87 -9.94 -1.66
CA VAL A 4 -2.90 -8.90 -1.72
C VAL A 4 -2.35 -7.63 -1.09
N VAL A 5 -2.55 -6.49 -1.75
CA VAL A 5 -2.19 -5.18 -1.22
C VAL A 5 -3.45 -4.53 -0.65
N GLU A 6 -3.46 -4.32 0.66
CA GLU A 6 -4.61 -3.74 1.37
C GLU A 6 -4.39 -2.28 1.71
N LEU A 7 -3.81 -1.53 0.78
CA LEU A 7 -3.47 -0.14 0.99
C LEU A 7 -4.70 0.74 1.19
N ASP A 8 -5.75 0.52 0.40
CA ASP A 8 -6.98 1.31 0.52
C ASP A 8 -7.68 1.11 1.86
N VAL A 9 -7.59 -0.08 2.46
CA VAL A 9 -8.11 -0.32 3.81
C VAL A 9 -7.37 0.56 4.82
N MET A 10 -6.04 0.62 4.71
CA MET A 10 -5.23 1.42 5.63
C MET A 10 -5.46 2.91 5.43
N LEU A 11 -5.60 3.37 4.18
CA LEU A 11 -5.91 4.76 3.88
C LEU A 11 -7.26 5.16 4.49
N ALA A 12 -8.26 4.28 4.37
CA ALA A 12 -9.57 4.52 4.96
C ALA A 12 -9.50 4.60 6.49
N ARG A 13 -8.73 3.70 7.12
CA ARG A 13 -8.54 3.71 8.58
C ARG A 13 -7.89 5.00 9.07
N ARG A 14 -6.95 5.54 8.29
CA ARG A 14 -6.24 6.77 8.66
C ARG A 14 -6.93 8.02 8.12
N LYS A 15 -8.04 7.87 7.39
CA LYS A 15 -8.78 8.97 6.76
C LYS A 15 -7.85 9.84 5.91
N MET A 16 -6.99 9.20 5.15
CA MET A 16 -5.97 9.86 4.33
C MET A 16 -6.31 9.68 2.87
N SER A 17 -6.20 10.76 2.09
CA SER A 17 -6.40 10.70 0.65
C SER A 17 -5.18 10.10 -0.05
N VAL A 18 -5.38 9.59 -1.27
CA VAL A 18 -4.28 9.08 -2.10
C VAL A 18 -3.24 10.18 -2.34
N GLY A 19 -3.69 11.41 -2.60
CA GLY A 19 -2.78 12.53 -2.83
C GLY A 19 -1.92 12.85 -1.61
N ASP A 20 -2.53 12.95 -0.45
CA ASP A 20 -1.80 13.23 0.78
C ASP A 20 -0.81 12.11 1.12
N PHE A 21 -1.23 10.86 0.93
CA PHE A 21 -0.37 9.70 1.15
C PHE A 21 0.83 9.72 0.21
N ALA A 22 0.59 9.95 -1.09
CA ALA A 22 1.65 10.00 -2.08
C ALA A 22 2.69 11.07 -1.73
N THR A 23 2.23 12.26 -1.34
CA THR A 23 3.10 13.36 -0.94
C THR A 23 3.91 12.98 0.31
N ALA A 24 3.27 12.40 1.31
CA ALA A 24 3.93 12.04 2.57
C ALA A 24 4.98 10.93 2.37
N VAL A 25 4.71 9.97 1.49
CA VAL A 25 5.64 8.87 1.19
C VAL A 25 6.73 9.32 0.22
N GLY A 26 6.46 10.29 -0.63
CA GLY A 26 7.39 10.78 -1.63
C GLY A 26 7.32 10.01 -2.94
N ILE A 27 6.14 9.51 -3.29
CA ILE A 27 5.88 8.84 -4.56
C ILE A 27 4.74 9.57 -5.29
N THR A 28 4.51 9.21 -6.55
CA THR A 28 3.43 9.82 -7.33
C THR A 28 2.09 9.19 -7.02
N PRO A 29 0.97 9.94 -7.17
CA PRO A 29 -0.36 9.33 -7.06
C PRO A 29 -0.57 8.16 -8.03
N ALA A 30 0.04 8.21 -9.21
CA ALA A 30 -0.01 7.11 -10.17
C ALA A 30 0.60 5.83 -9.59
N ASN A 31 1.75 5.93 -8.90
CA ASN A 31 2.38 4.80 -8.25
C ASN A 31 1.53 4.25 -7.10
N VAL A 32 0.86 5.13 -6.36
CA VAL A 32 -0.08 4.70 -5.32
C VAL A 32 -1.23 3.91 -5.94
N ALA A 33 -1.76 4.38 -7.07
CA ALA A 33 -2.83 3.67 -7.78
C ALA A 33 -2.39 2.29 -8.25
N VAL A 34 -1.16 2.16 -8.76
CA VAL A 34 -0.61 0.86 -9.18
C VAL A 34 -0.54 -0.11 -8.00
N LEU A 35 -0.07 0.35 -6.83
CA LEU A 35 -0.03 -0.46 -5.62
C LEU A 35 -1.44 -0.83 -5.15
N LYS A 36 -2.32 0.15 -5.08
CA LYS A 36 -3.70 -0.02 -4.60
C LYS A 36 -4.50 -0.98 -5.45
N ASN A 37 -4.28 -0.98 -6.77
CA ASN A 37 -5.01 -1.84 -7.71
C ASN A 37 -4.37 -3.22 -7.88
N GLY A 38 -3.33 -3.54 -7.12
CA GLY A 38 -2.68 -4.84 -7.18
C GLY A 38 -1.87 -5.08 -8.43
N ARG A 39 -1.48 -4.02 -9.14
CA ARG A 39 -0.69 -4.13 -10.38
C ARG A 39 0.81 -4.08 -10.14
N ALA A 40 1.23 -3.73 -8.93
CA ALA A 40 2.65 -3.68 -8.61
C ALA A 40 3.21 -5.10 -8.54
N ARG A 41 4.37 -5.29 -9.17
CA ARG A 41 5.10 -6.57 -9.15
C ARG A 41 6.24 -6.56 -8.14
N ALA A 42 6.61 -5.38 -7.68
CA ALA A 42 7.69 -5.21 -6.72
C ALA A 42 7.46 -3.94 -5.93
N ILE A 43 8.00 -3.90 -4.73
CA ILE A 43 8.04 -2.71 -3.90
C ILE A 43 9.41 -2.65 -3.25
N ARG A 44 10.00 -1.46 -3.26
CA ARG A 44 11.28 -1.26 -2.59
C ARG A 44 11.07 -1.23 -1.08
N PHE A 45 11.99 -1.81 -0.33
CA PHE A 45 11.92 -1.76 1.12
C PHE A 45 11.91 -0.32 1.65
N ALA A 46 12.66 0.58 1.03
CA ALA A 46 12.66 1.99 1.44
C ALA A 46 11.27 2.62 1.30
N THR A 47 10.54 2.29 0.22
CA THR A 47 9.17 2.77 0.01
C THR A 47 8.22 2.16 1.04
N LEU A 48 8.34 0.85 1.27
CA LEU A 48 7.53 0.15 2.26
C LEU A 48 7.75 0.71 3.66
N ASP A 49 9.01 1.00 4.02
CA ASP A 49 9.35 1.63 5.29
C ASP A 49 8.65 2.98 5.45
N SER A 50 8.68 3.82 4.41
CA SER A 50 8.03 5.13 4.43
C SER A 50 6.51 4.98 4.56
N MET A 51 5.92 4.01 3.86
CA MET A 51 4.49 3.73 3.94
C MET A 51 4.09 3.33 5.37
N CYS A 52 4.85 2.44 5.98
CA CYS A 52 4.60 2.02 7.36
C CYS A 52 4.71 3.18 8.33
N ARG A 53 5.69 4.05 8.14
CA ARG A 53 5.89 5.22 8.99
C ARG A 53 4.71 6.19 8.87
N VAL A 54 4.29 6.50 7.65
CA VAL A 54 3.19 7.44 7.37
C VAL A 54 1.87 6.90 7.90
N LEU A 55 1.63 5.60 7.73
CA LEU A 55 0.38 4.95 8.15
C LEU A 55 0.44 4.46 9.62
N ASP A 56 1.61 4.54 10.23
CA ASP A 56 1.85 4.04 11.60
C ASP A 56 1.37 2.59 11.72
N CYS A 57 1.89 1.72 10.87
CA CYS A 57 1.48 0.33 10.80
C CYS A 57 2.66 -0.57 10.45
N GLN A 58 2.40 -1.87 10.44
CA GLN A 58 3.37 -2.88 10.07
C GLN A 58 3.19 -3.30 8.60
N PRO A 59 4.24 -3.83 7.95
CA PRO A 59 4.10 -4.32 6.58
C PRO A 59 2.97 -5.33 6.40
N GLY A 60 2.71 -6.16 7.40
CA GLY A 60 1.61 -7.12 7.36
C GLY A 60 0.22 -6.51 7.38
N ASP A 61 0.11 -5.22 7.69
CA ASP A 61 -1.15 -4.49 7.58
C ASP A 61 -1.41 -4.03 6.15
N ILE A 62 -0.37 -3.94 5.33
CA ILE A 62 -0.45 -3.48 3.94
C ILE A 62 -0.42 -4.65 2.97
N LEU A 63 0.43 -5.65 3.24
CA LEU A 63 0.66 -6.81 2.37
C LEU A 63 0.18 -8.07 3.07
N ARG A 64 -0.63 -8.86 2.37
CA ARG A 64 -1.10 -10.15 2.88
C ARG A 64 -0.89 -11.23 1.83
N TRP A 65 -0.59 -12.41 2.31
CA TRP A 65 -0.60 -13.60 1.49
C TRP A 65 -1.89 -14.37 1.78
N THR A 66 -2.50 -14.91 0.74
CA THR A 66 -3.65 -15.80 0.88
C THR A 66 -3.49 -16.99 -0.06
N ALA A 67 -3.89 -18.17 0.40
CA ALA A 67 -3.85 -19.39 -0.41
C ALA A 67 -4.87 -19.35 -1.54
N ASP A 68 -6.01 -18.71 -1.32
CA ASP A 68 -7.08 -18.57 -2.30
C ASP A 68 -7.29 -17.10 -2.61
N PRO A 69 -6.55 -16.56 -3.61
CA PRO A 69 -6.71 -15.15 -3.96
C PRO A 69 -8.14 -14.87 -4.43
N PRO A 70 -8.65 -13.66 -4.18
CA PRO A 70 -9.99 -13.30 -4.65
C PRO A 70 -10.09 -13.46 -6.16
N ALA A 71 -11.23 -13.94 -6.60
CA ALA A 71 -11.51 -14.09 -8.02
C ALA A 71 -11.61 -12.75 -8.74
#